data_bc70db02bfde52caf3857d5caa2e96bd
#
_entry.id   bc70db02bfde52caf3857d5caa2e96bd
#
_cell.length_a   1.000
_cell.length_b   1.000
_cell.length_c   1.000
_cell.angle_alpha   90.00
_cell.angle_beta   90.00
_cell.angle_gamma   90.00
#
_symmetry.space_group_name_H-M   'P 1'
#
loop_
_entity.id
_entity.type
_entity.pdbx_description
1 polymer ?
#
loop_
_entity_poly.entity_id
_entity_poly.type
_entity_poly.pdbx_seq_one_letter_code
_entity_poly.pdbx_strand_id
1 'polypeptide(L)'
;VMMLKDGTVLVLNGKGNRSFPNADHKYIGTMLNGTLSYFQFPDRKQLVAYTREVYADILYRPRDLTQSKTDTVNPVPYKVGQPSPIKYVFYVMKENRTYDQVFGDMKEGNGDTSLVLFGKNITPNIHNIVSQFSLLDNLFVNAEVSADGHIWSFAAYCTDYVEKSWPSNYAGRGAQFDFDEGIQPTVSPSAGYIWDLCLRHGVTFRDYGEAVESNPNISKVNGKFIKSELNEAPDKTLIGHYDTLYRGWDLNYSDIERYNEWNRDFTTLLQNGAIPHFNIIYLPNDHTSGTQKGALTPQAMVAQNDYAVGLLIDRISHSPIWKESAIFIIEDDAQGGADHVDAHRTEGLVISPYVKRHAVDHTLYTTASMIRTMELILGLPPMSQYDAAATPMFNSFTMQPDLTPYTVEKPLIDLNAKNPNGAYGQAMMEHFDLTHPDRVPDRIFDEIVWRDIKGTEMPAPRFSILSGPDSDDE
;
A
#
# COMPACT_ATOMS: atom_id res chain seq x y z
N VAL A 1 29.66 -13.96 -13.79
CA VAL A 1 30.86 -13.27 -14.27
C VAL A 1 31.99 -14.29 -14.42
N MET A 2 32.75 -14.25 -15.52
CA MET A 2 33.90 -15.12 -15.78
C MET A 2 35.03 -14.28 -16.35
N MET A 3 36.25 -14.55 -15.96
CA MET A 3 37.45 -13.94 -16.55
C MET A 3 38.23 -15.01 -17.32
N LEU A 4 38.55 -14.73 -18.58
CA LEU A 4 39.32 -15.58 -19.45
C LEU A 4 40.80 -15.37 -19.20
N LYS A 5 41.65 -16.28 -19.69
CA LYS A 5 43.11 -16.22 -19.50
C LYS A 5 43.78 -15.02 -20.16
N ASP A 6 43.17 -14.44 -21.17
CA ASP A 6 43.66 -13.24 -21.88
C ASP A 6 43.19 -11.91 -21.21
N GLY A 7 42.54 -11.99 -20.05
CA GLY A 7 42.03 -10.85 -19.33
C GLY A 7 40.66 -10.37 -19.78
N THR A 8 40.00 -11.07 -20.72
CA THR A 8 38.61 -10.76 -21.09
C THR A 8 37.65 -11.15 -19.97
N VAL A 9 36.80 -10.24 -19.58
CA VAL A 9 35.70 -10.45 -18.63
C VAL A 9 34.40 -10.69 -19.38
N LEU A 10 33.69 -11.75 -19.04
CA LEU A 10 32.38 -12.09 -19.54
C LEU A 10 31.35 -11.85 -18.43
N VAL A 11 30.30 -11.12 -18.72
CA VAL A 11 29.16 -10.88 -17.81
C VAL A 11 27.88 -11.31 -18.48
N LEU A 12 27.21 -12.30 -17.89
CA LEU A 12 25.88 -12.71 -18.27
C LEU A 12 24.87 -12.01 -17.36
N ASN A 13 23.87 -11.38 -17.98
CA ASN A 13 22.72 -10.83 -17.30
C ASN A 13 21.46 -11.59 -17.73
N GLY A 14 20.64 -12.01 -16.80
CA GLY A 14 19.39 -12.72 -17.09
C GLY A 14 18.32 -11.79 -17.67
N LYS A 15 18.39 -10.47 -17.39
CA LYS A 15 17.51 -9.45 -17.93
C LYS A 15 18.28 -8.55 -18.88
N GLY A 16 17.77 -8.40 -20.12
CA GLY A 16 18.41 -7.58 -21.16
C GLY A 16 18.16 -6.09 -21.00
N ASN A 17 18.56 -5.33 -22.02
CA ASN A 17 18.52 -3.85 -22.00
C ASN A 17 17.14 -3.25 -22.26
N ARG A 18 16.14 -4.05 -22.58
CA ARG A 18 14.80 -3.57 -22.92
C ARG A 18 13.76 -4.34 -22.13
N SER A 19 12.75 -3.62 -21.68
CA SER A 19 11.49 -4.17 -21.20
C SER A 19 10.42 -3.95 -22.27
N PHE A 20 9.50 -4.89 -22.40
CA PHE A 20 8.40 -4.80 -23.34
C PHE A 20 7.09 -4.92 -22.58
N PRO A 21 6.01 -4.25 -23.02
CA PRO A 21 4.70 -4.42 -22.43
C PRO A 21 4.27 -5.89 -22.53
N ASN A 22 3.66 -6.40 -21.47
CA ASN A 22 3.16 -7.79 -21.40
C ASN A 22 1.68 -7.85 -21.80
N ALA A 23 1.35 -7.34 -22.98
CA ALA A 23 -0.04 -7.28 -23.46
C ALA A 23 -0.75 -8.67 -23.57
N ASP A 24 0.02 -9.74 -23.69
CA ASP A 24 -0.49 -11.10 -23.78
C ASP A 24 -0.57 -11.79 -22.40
N HIS A 25 -0.30 -11.11 -21.32
CA HIS A 25 -0.30 -11.65 -19.95
C HIS A 25 0.51 -12.95 -19.80
N LYS A 26 1.71 -12.97 -20.35
CA LYS A 26 2.61 -14.13 -20.29
C LYS A 26 3.35 -14.18 -18.95
N TYR A 27 3.79 -15.39 -18.59
CA TYR A 27 4.73 -15.55 -17.47
C TYR A 27 6.02 -14.76 -17.74
N ILE A 28 6.39 -13.88 -16.84
CA ILE A 28 7.50 -12.94 -17.02
C ILE A 28 8.82 -13.65 -17.34
N GLY A 29 9.08 -14.82 -16.75
CA GLY A 29 10.28 -15.60 -17.03
C GLY A 29 10.46 -15.99 -18.49
N THR A 30 9.38 -16.09 -19.29
CA THR A 30 9.44 -16.38 -20.73
C THR A 30 9.72 -15.15 -21.59
N MET A 31 9.62 -13.96 -21.01
CA MET A 31 9.83 -12.68 -21.70
C MET A 31 11.23 -12.10 -21.47
N LEU A 32 11.98 -12.66 -20.54
CA LEU A 32 13.32 -12.18 -20.21
C LEU A 32 14.31 -12.61 -21.30
N ASN A 33 14.95 -11.62 -21.93
CA ASN A 33 16.05 -11.82 -22.86
C ASN A 33 17.35 -11.48 -22.14
N GLY A 34 18.24 -12.47 -22.03
CA GLY A 34 19.56 -12.28 -21.45
C GLY A 34 20.50 -11.52 -22.38
N THR A 35 21.55 -10.95 -21.81
CA THR A 35 22.64 -10.35 -22.54
C THR A 35 23.97 -10.94 -22.11
N LEU A 36 24.94 -11.01 -23.03
CA LEU A 36 26.32 -11.28 -22.77
C LEU A 36 27.15 -10.04 -23.09
N SER A 37 27.74 -9.46 -22.07
CA SER A 37 28.74 -8.40 -22.21
C SER A 37 30.14 -9.00 -22.12
N TYR A 38 31.09 -8.49 -22.94
CA TYR A 38 32.48 -8.86 -22.87
C TYR A 38 33.36 -7.61 -23.00
N PHE A 39 34.39 -7.52 -22.18
CA PHE A 39 35.33 -6.41 -22.18
C PHE A 39 36.67 -6.82 -21.57
N GLN A 40 37.73 -6.06 -21.82
CA GLN A 40 39.02 -6.27 -21.16
C GLN A 40 38.93 -5.83 -19.70
N PHE A 41 39.61 -6.57 -18.81
CA PHE A 41 39.65 -6.18 -17.41
C PHE A 41 40.18 -4.75 -17.28
N PRO A 42 39.44 -3.83 -16.64
CA PRO A 42 39.82 -2.43 -16.58
C PRO A 42 41.09 -2.21 -15.73
N ASP A 43 41.93 -1.26 -16.14
CA ASP A 43 43.01 -0.82 -15.32
C ASP A 43 42.56 -0.07 -14.07
N ARG A 44 43.49 0.21 -13.14
CA ARG A 44 43.13 0.88 -11.87
C ARG A 44 42.49 2.26 -12.06
N LYS A 45 42.88 3.01 -13.11
CA LYS A 45 42.33 4.34 -13.40
C LYS A 45 40.91 4.23 -13.92
N GLN A 46 40.66 3.29 -14.81
CA GLN A 46 39.35 2.99 -15.33
C GLN A 46 38.40 2.48 -14.24
N LEU A 47 38.86 1.59 -13.35
CA LEU A 47 38.06 1.13 -12.21
C LEU A 47 37.62 2.28 -11.29
N VAL A 48 38.52 3.24 -11.03
CA VAL A 48 38.18 4.43 -10.23
C VAL A 48 37.14 5.29 -10.96
N ALA A 49 37.24 5.44 -12.29
CA ALA A 49 36.27 6.19 -13.07
C ALA A 49 34.92 5.50 -13.04
N TYR A 50 34.84 4.22 -13.34
CA TYR A 50 33.59 3.44 -13.30
C TYR A 50 32.94 3.41 -11.92
N THR A 51 33.75 3.30 -10.86
CA THR A 51 33.23 3.38 -9.49
C THR A 51 32.57 4.71 -9.19
N ARG A 52 33.16 5.83 -9.67
CA ARG A 52 32.57 7.16 -9.52
C ARG A 52 31.26 7.29 -10.29
N GLU A 53 31.22 6.77 -11.51
CA GLU A 53 30.01 6.75 -12.36
C GLU A 53 28.89 5.97 -11.65
N VAL A 54 29.14 4.74 -11.21
CA VAL A 54 28.17 3.94 -10.45
C VAL A 54 27.63 4.69 -9.23
N TYR A 55 28.51 5.34 -8.45
CA TYR A 55 28.05 6.14 -7.30
C TYR A 55 27.38 7.46 -7.68
N ALA A 56 27.52 7.94 -8.90
CA ALA A 56 26.77 9.08 -9.39
C ALA A 56 25.36 8.68 -9.86
N ASP A 57 25.26 7.49 -10.48
CA ASP A 57 24.01 6.97 -11.04
C ASP A 57 23.07 6.39 -9.98
N ILE A 58 23.61 5.94 -8.84
CA ILE A 58 22.81 5.45 -7.73
C ILE A 58 22.67 6.52 -6.63
N LEU A 59 21.49 6.62 -6.03
CA LEU A 59 21.23 7.53 -4.91
C LEU A 59 21.98 7.15 -3.63
N TYR A 60 22.54 5.94 -3.58
CA TYR A 60 23.29 5.42 -2.44
C TYR A 60 24.62 6.14 -2.25
N ARG A 61 24.82 6.70 -1.07
CA ARG A 61 26.08 7.32 -0.66
C ARG A 61 26.62 6.65 0.60
N PRO A 62 27.84 6.04 0.58
CA PRO A 62 28.39 5.34 1.74
C PRO A 62 28.43 6.18 3.03
N ARG A 63 28.59 7.51 2.91
CA ARG A 63 28.56 8.42 4.06
C ARG A 63 27.20 8.51 4.74
N ASP A 64 26.08 8.21 4.01
CA ASP A 64 24.74 8.27 4.57
C ASP A 64 24.49 7.11 5.53
N LEU A 65 25.23 6.00 5.39
CA LEU A 65 25.25 4.89 6.35
C LEU A 65 26.13 5.17 7.59
N THR A 66 27.15 6.02 7.45
CA THR A 66 28.17 6.24 8.49
C THR A 66 28.01 7.58 9.21
N GLN A 67 27.42 8.57 8.56
CA GLN A 67 27.02 9.82 9.19
C GLN A 67 25.62 9.64 9.80
N SER A 68 25.56 9.04 11.01
CA SER A 68 24.46 9.41 11.87
C SER A 68 24.48 10.93 11.97
N LYS A 69 23.47 11.62 11.49
CA LYS A 69 23.20 13.01 11.88
C LYS A 69 22.91 12.97 13.38
N THR A 70 23.96 12.92 14.18
CA THR A 70 23.92 12.71 15.62
C THR A 70 23.26 13.86 16.38
N ASP A 71 22.91 14.95 15.70
CA ASP A 71 22.43 16.18 16.31
C ASP A 71 20.96 16.53 15.99
N THR A 72 20.27 15.78 15.14
CA THR A 72 18.84 15.98 14.90
C THR A 72 18.04 14.89 15.59
N VAL A 73 17.37 15.25 16.67
CA VAL A 73 16.43 14.35 17.35
C VAL A 73 15.16 14.26 16.50
N ASN A 74 14.77 13.06 16.13
CA ASN A 74 13.55 12.78 15.34
C ASN A 74 12.69 11.75 16.09
N PRO A 75 11.35 11.85 16.08
CA PRO A 75 10.47 10.85 16.68
C PRO A 75 10.65 9.46 16.10
N VAL A 76 10.98 9.39 14.80
CA VAL A 76 11.40 8.16 14.14
C VAL A 76 12.90 7.95 14.43
N PRO A 77 13.29 6.87 15.10
CA PRO A 77 14.67 6.59 15.42
C PRO A 77 15.55 6.37 14.17
N TYR A 78 16.79 6.83 14.22
CA TYR A 78 17.75 6.58 13.12
C TYR A 78 18.32 5.17 13.11
N LYS A 79 18.22 4.45 14.23
CA LYS A 79 18.76 3.10 14.40
C LYS A 79 17.77 2.24 15.18
N VAL A 80 17.74 0.96 14.82
CA VAL A 80 16.99 -0.07 15.55
C VAL A 80 17.34 -0.04 17.05
N GLY A 81 16.31 -0.09 17.89
CA GLY A 81 16.45 -0.12 19.34
C GLY A 81 16.73 1.24 20.01
N GLN A 82 16.83 2.33 19.26
CA GLN A 82 16.78 3.67 19.87
C GLN A 82 15.33 3.99 20.30
N PRO A 83 15.16 4.75 21.40
CA PRO A 83 13.82 5.07 21.90
C PRO A 83 13.05 6.00 20.95
N SER A 84 11.75 5.74 20.81
CA SER A 84 10.79 6.62 20.16
C SER A 84 9.78 7.14 21.20
N PRO A 85 9.26 8.38 21.07
CA PRO A 85 8.11 8.83 21.86
C PRO A 85 6.81 8.17 21.41
N ILE A 86 6.79 7.55 20.22
CA ILE A 86 5.64 6.84 19.64
C ILE A 86 5.72 5.38 20.10
N LYS A 87 4.63 4.88 20.66
CA LYS A 87 4.53 3.49 21.17
C LYS A 87 3.48 2.66 20.43
N TYR A 88 2.44 3.32 19.94
CA TYR A 88 1.32 2.68 19.29
C TYR A 88 1.30 3.05 17.81
N VAL A 89 1.42 2.07 16.96
CA VAL A 89 1.39 2.20 15.50
C VAL A 89 0.11 1.55 15.00
N PHE A 90 -0.66 2.28 14.19
CA PHE A 90 -1.82 1.80 13.47
C PHE A 90 -1.48 1.86 11.99
N TYR A 91 -1.55 0.72 11.31
CA TYR A 91 -1.30 0.58 9.89
C TYR A 91 -2.61 0.21 9.20
N VAL A 92 -3.09 1.08 8.35
CA VAL A 92 -4.37 0.93 7.66
C VAL A 92 -4.10 0.66 6.18
N MET A 93 -4.59 -0.47 5.70
CA MET A 93 -4.52 -0.87 4.30
C MET A 93 -5.85 -0.55 3.61
N LYS A 94 -5.76 0.04 2.42
CA LYS A 94 -6.84 0.39 1.52
C LYS A 94 -6.62 -0.22 0.14
N GLU A 95 -7.54 0.00 -0.82
CA GLU A 95 -7.57 -0.70 -2.11
C GLU A 95 -7.62 0.23 -3.33
N ASN A 96 -6.56 0.17 -4.11
CA ASN A 96 -6.44 0.43 -5.54
C ASN A 96 -6.73 1.87 -6.00
N ARG A 97 -6.14 2.91 -5.35
CA ARG A 97 -6.30 4.29 -5.83
C ARG A 97 -4.95 4.97 -6.08
N THR A 98 -4.89 5.72 -7.19
CA THR A 98 -3.76 6.60 -7.46
C THR A 98 -3.90 7.92 -6.71
N TYR A 99 -2.79 8.63 -6.55
CA TYR A 99 -2.78 9.98 -5.98
C TYR A 99 -3.72 10.93 -6.73
N ASP A 100 -3.68 10.99 -8.07
CA ASP A 100 -4.50 11.92 -8.84
C ASP A 100 -5.98 11.57 -8.83
N GLN A 101 -6.35 10.29 -8.73
CA GLN A 101 -7.76 9.89 -8.63
C GLN A 101 -8.42 10.48 -7.39
N VAL A 102 -7.66 10.71 -6.32
CA VAL A 102 -8.15 11.22 -5.05
C VAL A 102 -7.69 12.65 -4.79
N PHE A 103 -6.40 12.94 -4.79
CA PHE A 103 -5.81 14.22 -4.40
C PHE A 103 -5.47 15.15 -5.58
N GLY A 104 -5.84 14.79 -6.81
CA GLY A 104 -5.57 15.62 -7.97
C GLY A 104 -6.22 17.01 -7.91
N ASP A 105 -7.24 17.23 -7.06
CA ASP A 105 -7.89 18.52 -6.82
C ASP A 105 -7.29 19.31 -5.64
N MET A 106 -6.27 18.78 -4.96
CA MET A 106 -5.53 19.51 -3.95
C MET A 106 -4.73 20.66 -4.60
N LYS A 107 -4.81 21.85 -4.01
CA LYS A 107 -4.06 23.02 -4.51
C LYS A 107 -2.57 22.94 -4.22
N GLU A 108 -2.26 22.31 -3.09
CA GLU A 108 -0.92 22.02 -2.63
C GLU A 108 -0.50 20.65 -3.17
N GLY A 109 0.78 20.48 -3.42
CA GLY A 109 1.29 19.21 -3.97
C GLY A 109 1.21 19.15 -5.51
N ASN A 110 1.54 17.99 -6.05
CA ASN A 110 1.66 17.75 -7.48
C ASN A 110 0.47 16.92 -8.00
N GLY A 111 -0.71 17.56 -8.15
CA GLY A 111 -1.94 16.92 -8.60
C GLY A 111 -2.41 17.37 -9.98
N ASP A 112 -3.15 16.51 -10.70
CA ASP A 112 -3.84 16.81 -11.94
C ASP A 112 -5.37 16.68 -11.78
N THR A 113 -6.06 17.82 -11.75
CA THR A 113 -7.52 17.89 -11.56
C THR A 113 -8.32 17.18 -12.64
N SER A 114 -7.77 16.95 -13.81
CA SER A 114 -8.47 16.25 -14.91
C SER A 114 -8.63 14.77 -14.61
N LEU A 115 -7.77 14.20 -13.75
CA LEU A 115 -7.73 12.78 -13.40
C LEU A 115 -8.53 12.42 -12.14
N VAL A 116 -9.04 13.41 -11.43
CA VAL A 116 -9.79 13.20 -10.17
C VAL A 116 -11.08 12.41 -10.40
N LEU A 117 -11.24 11.29 -9.72
CA LEU A 117 -12.49 10.53 -9.66
C LEU A 117 -13.22 10.75 -8.32
N PHE A 118 -12.46 10.78 -7.24
CA PHE A 118 -12.96 10.77 -5.87
C PHE A 118 -12.44 11.97 -5.07
N GLY A 119 -12.54 13.16 -5.65
CA GLY A 119 -12.07 14.39 -5.03
C GLY A 119 -12.82 14.76 -3.73
N LYS A 120 -12.54 15.93 -3.20
CA LYS A 120 -12.98 16.41 -1.88
C LYS A 120 -14.47 16.22 -1.56
N ASN A 121 -15.35 16.26 -2.54
CA ASN A 121 -16.78 16.04 -2.32
C ASN A 121 -17.12 14.58 -1.95
N ILE A 122 -16.28 13.64 -2.35
CA ILE A 122 -16.42 12.21 -2.06
C ILE A 122 -15.61 11.86 -0.82
N THR A 123 -14.43 12.44 -0.69
CA THR A 123 -13.42 12.11 0.32
C THR A 123 -13.06 13.33 1.20
N PRO A 124 -14.05 13.95 1.89
CA PRO A 124 -13.81 15.14 2.70
C PRO A 124 -12.85 14.90 3.87
N ASN A 125 -12.83 13.67 4.44
CA ASN A 125 -11.99 13.36 5.60
C ASN A 125 -10.52 13.27 5.23
N ILE A 126 -10.14 12.45 4.25
CA ILE A 126 -8.72 12.33 3.86
C ILE A 126 -8.17 13.65 3.32
N HIS A 127 -8.97 14.44 2.59
CA HIS A 127 -8.59 15.80 2.18
C HIS A 127 -8.35 16.74 3.39
N ASN A 128 -9.22 16.68 4.39
CA ASN A 128 -9.06 17.48 5.60
C ASN A 128 -7.86 17.01 6.42
N ILE A 129 -7.61 15.68 6.48
CA ILE A 129 -6.46 15.10 7.18
C ILE A 129 -5.15 15.57 6.54
N VAL A 130 -4.98 15.43 5.23
CA VAL A 130 -3.72 15.86 4.58
C VAL A 130 -3.53 17.37 4.63
N SER A 131 -4.61 18.15 4.69
CA SER A 131 -4.54 19.60 4.89
C SER A 131 -4.09 19.98 6.31
N GLN A 132 -4.43 19.19 7.32
CA GLN A 132 -4.04 19.44 8.72
C GLN A 132 -2.66 18.84 9.06
N PHE A 133 -2.29 17.73 8.46
CA PHE A 133 -1.01 17.03 8.68
C PHE A 133 -0.07 17.25 7.48
N SER A 134 0.61 16.21 7.01
CA SER A 134 1.48 16.32 5.85
C SER A 134 0.84 15.65 4.64
N LEU A 135 0.78 16.37 3.53
CA LEU A 135 0.45 15.81 2.22
C LEU A 135 1.72 15.16 1.63
N LEU A 136 1.62 13.89 1.26
CA LEU A 136 2.67 13.15 0.58
C LEU A 136 2.35 13.11 -0.92
N ASP A 137 3.03 13.89 -1.74
CA ASP A 137 2.74 13.97 -3.18
C ASP A 137 3.72 13.18 -4.05
N ASN A 138 4.63 12.46 -3.42
CA ASN A 138 5.66 11.67 -4.08
C ASN A 138 5.82 10.30 -3.40
N LEU A 139 4.69 9.63 -3.09
CA LEU A 139 4.62 8.30 -2.52
C LEU A 139 4.16 7.30 -3.59
N PHE A 140 4.85 6.17 -3.68
CA PHE A 140 4.60 5.12 -4.67
C PHE A 140 4.41 3.77 -3.98
N VAL A 141 3.47 2.98 -4.47
CA VAL A 141 3.41 1.56 -4.10
C VAL A 141 4.58 0.79 -4.72
N ASN A 142 4.97 -0.31 -4.11
CA ASN A 142 5.98 -1.21 -4.65
C ASN A 142 5.39 -2.28 -5.57
N ALA A 143 4.07 -2.35 -5.65
CA ALA A 143 3.32 -3.40 -6.28
C ALA A 143 2.64 -2.95 -7.59
N GLU A 144 2.33 -3.94 -8.44
CA GLU A 144 1.59 -3.75 -9.68
C GLU A 144 0.08 -4.04 -9.51
N VAL A 145 -0.25 -5.02 -8.64
CA VAL A 145 -1.61 -5.50 -8.38
C VAL A 145 -1.75 -5.96 -6.93
N SER A 146 -2.98 -6.19 -6.43
CA SER A 146 -3.20 -6.59 -5.02
C SER A 146 -2.48 -7.88 -4.65
N ALA A 147 -2.31 -8.84 -5.57
CA ALA A 147 -1.59 -10.09 -5.32
C ALA A 147 -0.15 -9.91 -4.82
N ASP A 148 0.58 -8.91 -5.32
CA ASP A 148 1.90 -8.55 -4.80
C ASP A 148 1.83 -7.40 -3.79
N GLY A 149 0.78 -6.57 -3.84
CA GLY A 149 0.56 -5.40 -3.00
C GLY A 149 0.49 -5.69 -1.52
N HIS A 150 -0.37 -6.61 -1.13
CA HIS A 150 -0.49 -7.06 0.26
C HIS A 150 0.83 -7.66 0.76
N ILE A 151 1.49 -8.50 -0.06
CA ILE A 151 2.76 -9.10 0.33
C ILE A 151 3.85 -8.03 0.50
N TRP A 152 3.98 -7.08 -0.44
CA TRP A 152 4.89 -5.94 -0.29
C TRP A 152 4.60 -5.12 0.97
N SER A 153 3.33 -4.89 1.26
CA SER A 153 2.88 -4.06 2.38
C SER A 153 3.16 -4.67 3.75
N PHE A 154 3.28 -5.99 3.84
CA PHE A 154 3.48 -6.68 5.12
C PHE A 154 4.79 -7.46 5.23
N ALA A 155 5.54 -7.62 4.14
CA ALA A 155 6.84 -8.27 4.15
C ALA A 155 7.97 -7.40 3.60
N ALA A 156 7.68 -6.21 3.06
CA ALA A 156 8.62 -5.34 2.37
C ALA A 156 9.37 -6.03 1.22
N TYR A 157 8.77 -7.07 0.65
CA TYR A 157 9.35 -7.87 -0.42
C TYR A 157 8.32 -8.89 -0.91
N CYS A 158 8.18 -9.04 -2.21
CA CYS A 158 7.37 -10.09 -2.79
C CYS A 158 8.23 -11.22 -3.34
N THR A 159 7.70 -12.45 -3.35
CA THR A 159 8.47 -13.60 -3.83
C THR A 159 8.64 -13.58 -5.35
N ASP A 160 9.75 -14.14 -5.82
CA ASP A 160 10.04 -14.31 -7.26
C ASP A 160 8.91 -15.07 -7.99
N TYR A 161 8.23 -15.97 -7.29
CA TYR A 161 7.08 -16.69 -7.84
C TYR A 161 5.93 -15.74 -8.13
N VAL A 162 5.50 -14.95 -7.17
CA VAL A 162 4.38 -14.01 -7.33
C VAL A 162 4.71 -12.97 -8.38
N GLU A 163 5.85 -12.29 -8.28
CA GLU A 163 6.30 -11.25 -9.22
C GLU A 163 6.32 -11.70 -10.68
N LYS A 164 6.71 -12.94 -10.94
CA LYS A 164 6.79 -13.47 -12.30
C LYS A 164 5.51 -14.11 -12.80
N SER A 165 4.66 -14.58 -11.92
CA SER A 165 3.48 -15.37 -12.28
C SER A 165 2.18 -14.58 -12.25
N TRP A 166 2.08 -13.48 -11.49
CA TRP A 166 0.84 -12.73 -11.42
C TRP A 166 0.30 -12.29 -12.80
N PRO A 167 1.09 -11.85 -13.79
CA PRO A 167 0.54 -11.44 -15.08
C PRO A 167 -0.25 -12.56 -15.78
N SER A 168 0.16 -13.81 -15.59
CA SER A 168 -0.53 -14.98 -16.19
C SER A 168 -1.61 -15.58 -15.29
N ASN A 169 -1.62 -15.28 -14.01
CA ASN A 169 -2.53 -15.92 -13.03
C ASN A 169 -3.60 -14.98 -12.49
N TYR A 170 -3.27 -13.70 -12.29
CA TYR A 170 -4.17 -12.69 -11.74
C TYR A 170 -5.46 -12.53 -12.57
N ALA A 171 -6.51 -11.98 -11.98
CA ALA A 171 -7.81 -11.76 -12.65
C ALA A 171 -8.44 -13.06 -13.21
N GLY A 172 -8.25 -14.19 -12.55
CA GLY A 172 -8.81 -15.48 -12.96
C GLY A 172 -8.18 -16.06 -14.23
N ARG A 173 -7.04 -15.56 -14.70
CA ARG A 173 -6.38 -16.01 -15.93
C ARG A 173 -5.78 -17.40 -15.87
N GLY A 174 -5.87 -18.10 -14.77
CA GLY A 174 -5.43 -19.49 -14.65
C GLY A 174 -4.51 -19.73 -13.45
N ALA A 175 -4.75 -19.05 -12.35
CA ALA A 175 -4.03 -19.27 -11.10
C ALA A 175 -4.00 -20.75 -10.72
N GLN A 176 -2.79 -21.30 -10.57
CA GLN A 176 -2.59 -22.63 -10.02
C GLN A 176 -2.49 -22.60 -8.50
N PHE A 177 -2.09 -21.47 -7.94
CA PHE A 177 -1.99 -21.22 -6.51
C PHE A 177 -2.63 -19.87 -6.22
N ASP A 178 -3.32 -19.83 -5.11
CA ASP A 178 -3.78 -18.56 -4.54
C ASP A 178 -2.56 -17.76 -4.06
N PHE A 179 -2.66 -16.44 -4.13
CA PHE A 179 -1.61 -15.55 -3.67
C PHE A 179 -1.77 -15.15 -2.20
N ASP A 180 -2.78 -15.72 -1.51
CA ASP A 180 -3.10 -15.38 -0.14
C ASP A 180 -1.94 -15.67 0.84
N GLU A 181 -1.75 -14.76 1.77
CA GLU A 181 -0.67 -14.76 2.75
C GLU A 181 -0.76 -15.99 3.66
N GLY A 182 0.37 -16.65 3.83
CA GLY A 182 0.49 -17.78 4.77
C GLY A 182 -0.03 -19.12 4.27
N ILE A 183 -0.68 -19.20 3.09
CA ILE A 183 -1.24 -20.45 2.56
C ILE A 183 -0.19 -21.27 1.83
N GLN A 184 0.59 -20.63 0.94
CA GLN A 184 1.52 -21.32 0.07
C GLN A 184 2.98 -20.92 0.34
N PRO A 185 3.89 -21.89 0.59
CA PRO A 185 5.31 -21.57 0.84
C PRO A 185 6.02 -20.84 -0.30
N THR A 186 5.51 -20.97 -1.54
CA THR A 186 6.05 -20.27 -2.72
C THR A 186 5.64 -18.82 -2.78
N VAL A 187 4.54 -18.47 -2.15
CA VAL A 187 3.98 -17.12 -2.05
C VAL A 187 4.58 -16.40 -0.85
N SER A 188 4.65 -17.08 0.28
CA SER A 188 5.09 -16.48 1.54
C SER A 188 6.59 -16.15 1.53
N PRO A 189 6.98 -14.91 1.83
CA PRO A 189 8.38 -14.52 1.98
C PRO A 189 9.11 -15.34 3.03
N SER A 190 10.36 -15.72 2.75
CA SER A 190 11.13 -16.59 3.64
C SER A 190 11.46 -15.97 5.00
N ALA A 191 11.48 -14.64 5.08
CA ALA A 191 11.66 -13.91 6.34
C ALA A 191 10.37 -13.85 7.18
N GLY A 192 9.24 -14.24 6.60
CA GLY A 192 7.91 -14.04 7.15
C GLY A 192 7.40 -12.62 6.95
N TYR A 193 6.26 -12.33 7.53
CA TYR A 193 5.59 -11.04 7.51
C TYR A 193 5.94 -10.20 8.76
N ILE A 194 5.50 -8.97 8.79
CA ILE A 194 5.78 -8.05 9.92
C ILE A 194 5.20 -8.58 11.25
N TRP A 195 4.12 -9.33 11.23
CA TRP A 195 3.58 -9.98 12.44
C TRP A 195 4.48 -11.08 12.96
N ASP A 196 5.15 -11.86 12.08
CA ASP A 196 6.20 -12.81 12.49
C ASP A 196 7.38 -12.09 13.14
N LEU A 197 7.75 -10.94 12.56
CA LEU A 197 8.83 -10.11 13.09
C LEU A 197 8.45 -9.57 14.48
N CYS A 198 7.21 -9.10 14.64
CA CYS A 198 6.68 -8.67 15.94
C CYS A 198 6.78 -9.78 16.99
N LEU A 199 6.35 -11.01 16.66
CA LEU A 199 6.45 -12.15 17.58
C LEU A 199 7.89 -12.43 17.97
N ARG A 200 8.81 -12.47 16.98
CA ARG A 200 10.23 -12.74 17.24
C ARG A 200 10.88 -11.70 18.15
N HIS A 201 10.38 -10.46 18.14
CA HIS A 201 10.93 -9.34 18.91
C HIS A 201 10.08 -8.94 20.13
N GLY A 202 9.01 -9.67 20.41
CA GLY A 202 8.15 -9.42 21.56
C GLY A 202 7.32 -8.13 21.46
N VAL A 203 7.08 -7.65 20.26
CA VAL A 203 6.15 -6.53 19.97
C VAL A 203 4.74 -7.10 19.89
N THR A 204 3.85 -6.59 20.73
CA THR A 204 2.43 -7.00 20.69
C THR A 204 1.75 -6.43 19.46
N PHE A 205 0.95 -7.24 18.78
CA PHE A 205 0.20 -6.82 17.62
C PHE A 205 -1.22 -7.37 17.59
N ARG A 206 -2.07 -6.78 16.77
CA ARG A 206 -3.43 -7.25 16.49
C ARG A 206 -3.81 -6.92 15.07
N ASP A 207 -4.38 -7.91 14.41
CA ASP A 207 -4.89 -7.82 13.05
C ASP A 207 -6.41 -7.67 13.03
N TYR A 208 -6.88 -6.80 12.15
CA TYR A 208 -8.28 -6.55 11.86
C TYR A 208 -8.50 -6.71 10.35
N GLY A 209 -8.54 -7.95 9.91
CA GLY A 209 -9.08 -8.36 8.62
C GLY A 209 -8.11 -8.41 7.46
N GLU A 210 -6.82 -8.18 7.67
CA GLU A 210 -5.82 -8.29 6.61
C GLU A 210 -5.67 -9.76 6.17
N ALA A 211 -4.75 -10.52 6.57
CA ALA A 211 -4.61 -11.93 6.21
C ALA A 211 -5.69 -12.81 6.89
N VAL A 212 -6.96 -12.47 6.70
CA VAL A 212 -8.13 -13.14 7.30
C VAL A 212 -9.18 -13.43 6.24
N GLU A 213 -9.46 -14.71 6.02
CA GLU A 213 -10.55 -15.13 5.14
C GLU A 213 -11.91 -14.78 5.75
N SER A 214 -12.72 -14.06 4.99
CA SER A 214 -14.09 -13.76 5.35
C SER A 214 -15.03 -14.89 4.93
N ASN A 215 -15.80 -15.44 5.87
CA ASN A 215 -16.83 -16.40 5.52
C ASN A 215 -18.04 -15.67 4.89
N PRO A 216 -18.31 -15.83 3.59
CA PRO A 216 -19.41 -15.14 2.91
C PRO A 216 -20.79 -15.57 3.41
N ASN A 217 -20.88 -16.70 4.12
CA ASN A 217 -22.12 -17.27 4.64
C ASN A 217 -22.40 -16.84 6.09
N ILE A 218 -21.64 -15.93 6.66
CA ILE A 218 -21.92 -15.45 8.02
C ILE A 218 -23.25 -14.73 8.04
N SER A 219 -24.24 -15.38 8.70
CA SER A 219 -25.53 -14.79 8.93
C SER A 219 -25.50 -13.85 10.15
N LYS A 220 -26.15 -12.70 10.02
CA LYS A 220 -26.43 -11.83 11.17
C LYS A 220 -27.68 -12.31 11.88
N VAL A 221 -27.60 -12.65 13.16
CA VAL A 221 -28.77 -12.84 14.02
C VAL A 221 -28.95 -11.59 14.86
N ASN A 222 -30.10 -10.92 14.71
CA ASN A 222 -30.42 -9.64 15.36
C ASN A 222 -29.37 -8.55 15.12
N GLY A 223 -28.82 -8.49 13.91
CA GLY A 223 -27.80 -7.52 13.53
C GLY A 223 -26.40 -7.79 14.11
N LYS A 224 -26.20 -8.92 14.79
CA LYS A 224 -24.89 -9.34 15.32
C LYS A 224 -24.42 -10.60 14.62
N PHE A 225 -23.13 -10.66 14.30
CA PHE A 225 -22.51 -11.87 13.77
C PHE A 225 -22.48 -12.99 14.80
N ILE A 226 -22.69 -14.23 14.33
CA ILE A 226 -22.64 -15.41 15.17
C ILE A 226 -21.19 -15.88 15.24
N LYS A 227 -20.65 -15.94 16.44
CA LYS A 227 -19.23 -16.26 16.70
C LYS A 227 -18.77 -17.65 16.19
N SER A 228 -19.65 -18.58 15.94
CA SER A 228 -19.32 -19.94 15.44
C SER A 228 -19.02 -20.02 13.94
N GLU A 229 -19.23 -18.93 13.19
CA GLU A 229 -19.08 -18.87 11.74
C GLU A 229 -18.03 -17.83 11.33
N LEU A 230 -17.00 -17.68 12.18
CA LEU A 230 -16.08 -16.56 12.11
C LEU A 230 -15.05 -16.71 11.00
N ASN A 231 -14.51 -15.55 10.66
CA ASN A 231 -13.34 -15.41 9.84
C ASN A 231 -12.20 -16.26 10.38
N GLU A 232 -11.43 -16.85 9.49
CA GLU A 232 -10.28 -17.70 9.83
C GLU A 232 -9.00 -17.05 9.31
N ALA A 233 -7.92 -17.13 10.07
CA ALA A 233 -6.61 -16.73 9.63
C ALA A 233 -5.87 -17.95 9.06
N PRO A 234 -5.55 -17.98 7.77
CA PRO A 234 -4.76 -19.03 7.14
C PRO A 234 -3.35 -19.11 7.73
N ASP A 235 -2.75 -17.95 8.03
CA ASP A 235 -1.48 -17.88 8.73
C ASP A 235 -1.67 -18.20 10.23
N LYS A 236 -1.05 -19.31 10.64
CA LYS A 236 -1.14 -19.78 12.02
C LYS A 236 -0.51 -18.83 13.04
N THR A 237 0.37 -17.94 12.62
CA THR A 237 1.00 -16.94 13.49
C THR A 237 0.02 -15.85 13.93
N LEU A 238 -1.05 -15.64 13.17
CA LEU A 238 -2.13 -14.71 13.51
C LEU A 238 -3.10 -15.28 14.55
N ILE A 239 -3.11 -16.61 14.79
CA ILE A 239 -4.06 -17.25 15.72
C ILE A 239 -3.89 -16.67 17.13
N GLY A 240 -4.97 -16.07 17.65
CA GLY A 240 -4.97 -15.36 18.93
C GLY A 240 -4.57 -13.88 18.86
N HIS A 241 -4.15 -13.40 17.70
CA HIS A 241 -3.72 -12.04 17.46
C HIS A 241 -4.61 -11.25 16.49
N TYR A 242 -5.72 -11.81 16.01
CA TYR A 242 -6.67 -11.10 15.17
C TYR A 242 -8.05 -11.00 15.83
N ASP A 243 -8.87 -10.07 15.35
CA ASP A 243 -10.27 -9.97 15.76
C ASP A 243 -11.14 -10.89 14.90
N THR A 244 -11.63 -11.95 15.51
CA THR A 244 -12.46 -12.97 14.83
C THR A 244 -13.83 -12.46 14.38
N LEU A 245 -14.26 -11.27 14.77
CA LEU A 245 -15.51 -10.63 14.35
C LEU A 245 -15.31 -9.60 13.25
N TYR A 246 -14.06 -9.15 13.04
CA TYR A 246 -13.73 -8.19 11.99
C TYR A 246 -13.68 -8.90 10.64
N ARG A 247 -14.32 -8.37 9.63
CA ARG A 247 -14.36 -8.95 8.29
C ARG A 247 -13.22 -8.42 7.43
N GLY A 248 -12.47 -9.31 6.82
CA GLY A 248 -11.54 -9.04 5.75
C GLY A 248 -12.25 -8.66 4.45
N TRP A 249 -11.80 -9.22 3.33
CA TRP A 249 -12.40 -8.96 2.02
C TRP A 249 -13.89 -9.36 1.99
N ASP A 250 -14.75 -8.39 1.83
CA ASP A 250 -16.18 -8.52 1.54
C ASP A 250 -16.73 -7.14 1.16
N LEU A 251 -16.86 -6.86 -0.12
CA LEU A 251 -17.34 -5.56 -0.63
C LEU A 251 -18.83 -5.29 -0.34
N ASN A 252 -19.58 -6.30 0.14
CA ASN A 252 -20.95 -6.11 0.61
C ASN A 252 -21.02 -5.70 2.09
N TYR A 253 -19.89 -5.67 2.78
CA TYR A 253 -19.80 -5.26 4.17
C TYR A 253 -19.09 -3.90 4.26
N SER A 254 -19.77 -2.89 4.81
CA SER A 254 -19.24 -1.54 4.77
C SER A 254 -18.05 -1.31 5.70
N ASP A 255 -17.14 -0.42 5.32
CA ASP A 255 -16.03 0.00 6.18
C ASP A 255 -16.50 0.73 7.44
N ILE A 256 -17.69 1.32 7.42
CA ILE A 256 -18.31 1.90 8.62
C ILE A 256 -18.65 0.77 9.62
N GLU A 257 -19.12 -0.39 9.16
CA GLU A 257 -19.34 -1.55 10.04
C GLU A 257 -18.02 -2.15 10.52
N ARG A 258 -16.96 -2.16 9.67
CA ARG A 258 -15.59 -2.53 10.08
C ARG A 258 -15.08 -1.60 11.17
N TYR A 259 -15.24 -0.29 10.99
CA TYR A 259 -14.91 0.67 12.04
C TYR A 259 -15.69 0.41 13.35
N ASN A 260 -16.97 0.11 13.28
CA ASN A 260 -17.79 -0.17 14.47
C ASN A 260 -17.26 -1.38 15.25
N GLU A 261 -16.86 -2.46 14.55
CA GLU A 261 -16.27 -3.63 15.18
C GLU A 261 -14.89 -3.32 15.77
N TRP A 262 -14.02 -2.67 14.99
CA TRP A 262 -12.74 -2.21 15.49
C TRP A 262 -12.89 -1.33 16.75
N ASN A 263 -13.80 -0.36 16.73
CA ASN A 263 -14.02 0.55 17.87
C ASN A 263 -14.56 -0.16 19.11
N ARG A 264 -15.36 -1.21 18.94
CA ARG A 264 -15.80 -2.08 20.04
C ARG A 264 -14.60 -2.73 20.72
N ASP A 265 -13.73 -3.34 19.92
CA ASP A 265 -12.55 -4.04 20.42
C ASP A 265 -11.51 -3.06 20.98
N PHE A 266 -11.20 -1.98 20.23
CA PHE A 266 -10.32 -0.90 20.68
C PHE A 266 -10.77 -0.30 22.04
N THR A 267 -12.07 -0.10 22.24
CA THR A 267 -12.61 0.40 23.50
C THR A 267 -12.34 -0.56 24.64
N THR A 268 -12.55 -1.85 24.42
CA THR A 268 -12.27 -2.91 25.41
C THR A 268 -10.79 -2.97 25.76
N LEU A 269 -9.93 -2.97 24.74
CA LEU A 269 -8.47 -2.98 24.94
C LEU A 269 -7.97 -1.72 25.64
N LEU A 270 -8.52 -0.56 25.29
CA LEU A 270 -8.15 0.71 25.92
C LEU A 270 -8.52 0.74 27.41
N GLN A 271 -9.72 0.28 27.77
CA GLN A 271 -10.18 0.20 29.17
C GLN A 271 -9.31 -0.75 30.01
N ASN A 272 -8.80 -1.81 29.40
CA ASN A 272 -7.93 -2.78 30.04
C ASN A 272 -6.45 -2.41 30.03
N GLY A 273 -6.07 -1.29 29.39
CA GLY A 273 -4.68 -0.89 29.21
C GLY A 273 -3.88 -1.88 28.37
N ALA A 274 -4.54 -2.57 27.42
CA ALA A 274 -4.02 -3.68 26.64
C ALA A 274 -3.92 -3.40 25.13
N ILE A 275 -3.89 -2.12 24.71
CA ILE A 275 -3.72 -1.76 23.30
C ILE A 275 -2.37 -2.33 22.82
N PRO A 276 -2.36 -3.12 21.73
CA PRO A 276 -1.14 -3.61 21.14
C PRO A 276 -0.27 -2.47 20.57
N HIS A 277 1.04 -2.70 20.54
CA HIS A 277 1.98 -1.72 19.98
C HIS A 277 1.82 -1.56 18.47
N PHE A 278 1.45 -2.64 17.75
CA PHE A 278 1.21 -2.63 16.31
C PHE A 278 -0.21 -3.13 16.02
N ASN A 279 -0.98 -2.34 15.26
CA ASN A 279 -2.37 -2.64 14.92
C ASN A 279 -2.52 -2.54 13.40
N ILE A 280 -2.97 -3.62 12.77
CA ILE A 280 -3.19 -3.74 11.33
C ILE A 280 -4.69 -3.66 11.10
N ILE A 281 -5.13 -2.81 10.17
CA ILE A 281 -6.56 -2.56 9.92
C ILE A 281 -6.78 -2.53 8.40
N TYR A 282 -7.70 -3.36 7.93
CA TYR A 282 -8.04 -3.45 6.51
C TYR A 282 -9.39 -2.78 6.23
N LEU A 283 -9.41 -1.83 5.30
CA LEU A 283 -10.59 -1.07 4.88
C LEU A 283 -10.71 -1.11 3.34
N PRO A 284 -11.22 -2.21 2.73
CA PRO A 284 -11.13 -2.48 1.29
C PRO A 284 -12.20 -1.82 0.43
N ASN A 285 -13.18 -1.08 0.97
CA ASN A 285 -14.36 -0.72 0.18
C ASN A 285 -14.11 0.37 -0.87
N ASP A 286 -12.99 1.04 -0.84
CA ASP A 286 -12.59 1.96 -1.91
C ASP A 286 -12.18 1.25 -3.21
N HIS A 287 -11.88 -0.07 -3.18
CA HIS A 287 -11.85 -0.91 -4.38
C HIS A 287 -13.14 -0.76 -5.20
N THR A 288 -14.27 -0.67 -4.54
CA THR A 288 -15.63 -0.60 -5.08
C THR A 288 -16.10 -1.90 -5.75
N SER A 289 -17.41 -1.99 -5.96
CA SER A 289 -18.04 -3.03 -6.79
C SER A 289 -18.35 -2.52 -8.21
N GLY A 290 -17.68 -1.46 -8.64
CA GLY A 290 -17.92 -0.82 -9.92
C GLY A 290 -19.40 -0.54 -10.13
N THR A 291 -19.90 -0.80 -11.34
CA THR A 291 -21.29 -0.58 -11.70
C THR A 291 -22.19 -1.80 -11.53
N GLN A 292 -21.80 -2.76 -10.67
CA GLN A 292 -22.56 -3.98 -10.43
C GLN A 292 -23.99 -3.65 -10.03
N LYS A 293 -24.96 -4.38 -10.60
CA LYS A 293 -26.38 -4.14 -10.40
C LYS A 293 -26.80 -4.32 -8.94
N GLY A 294 -27.43 -3.29 -8.38
CA GLY A 294 -27.93 -3.32 -7.00
C GLY A 294 -26.86 -3.04 -5.93
N ALA A 295 -25.57 -3.04 -6.28
CA ALA A 295 -24.50 -2.57 -5.42
C ALA A 295 -24.56 -1.05 -5.24
N LEU A 296 -23.80 -0.53 -4.28
CA LEU A 296 -23.59 0.91 -4.12
C LEU A 296 -22.80 1.46 -5.32
N THR A 297 -22.95 2.74 -5.58
CA THR A 297 -22.11 3.42 -6.58
C THR A 297 -20.67 3.43 -6.12
N PRO A 298 -19.67 3.47 -7.04
CA PRO A 298 -18.27 3.65 -6.67
C PRO A 298 -18.05 4.83 -5.74
N GLN A 299 -18.70 5.97 -6.00
CA GLN A 299 -18.59 7.16 -5.16
C GLN A 299 -19.12 6.92 -3.73
N ALA A 300 -20.23 6.18 -3.58
CA ALA A 300 -20.79 5.88 -2.27
C ALA A 300 -19.88 4.94 -1.46
N MET A 301 -19.24 3.96 -2.12
CA MET A 301 -18.32 3.03 -1.47
C MET A 301 -17.04 3.73 -1.01
N VAL A 302 -16.43 4.56 -1.87
CA VAL A 302 -15.26 5.37 -1.51
C VAL A 302 -15.59 6.37 -0.40
N ALA A 303 -16.79 6.99 -0.43
CA ALA A 303 -17.21 7.89 0.64
C ALA A 303 -17.47 7.17 1.98
N GLN A 304 -17.90 5.91 1.96
CA GLN A 304 -18.00 5.08 3.17
C GLN A 304 -16.61 4.77 3.74
N ASN A 305 -15.64 4.45 2.88
CA ASN A 305 -14.25 4.24 3.25
C ASN A 305 -13.65 5.52 3.87
N ASP A 306 -13.76 6.67 3.19
CA ASP A 306 -13.31 7.98 3.70
C ASP A 306 -13.89 8.30 5.08
N TYR A 307 -15.19 8.03 5.26
CA TYR A 307 -15.86 8.30 6.53
C TYR A 307 -15.37 7.35 7.64
N ALA A 308 -15.13 6.08 7.32
CA ALA A 308 -14.56 5.12 8.28
C ALA A 308 -13.13 5.49 8.68
N VAL A 309 -12.30 5.93 7.74
CA VAL A 309 -10.96 6.48 8.02
C VAL A 309 -11.06 7.69 8.93
N GLY A 310 -11.95 8.63 8.63
CA GLY A 310 -12.18 9.81 9.46
C GLY A 310 -12.59 9.46 10.88
N LEU A 311 -13.54 8.54 11.06
CA LEU A 311 -13.99 8.05 12.37
C LEU A 311 -12.88 7.37 13.15
N LEU A 312 -12.02 6.57 12.49
CA LEU A 312 -10.90 5.88 13.10
C LEU A 312 -9.87 6.89 13.65
N ILE A 313 -9.49 7.88 12.87
CA ILE A 313 -8.53 8.90 13.28
C ILE A 313 -9.11 9.79 14.37
N ASP A 314 -10.37 10.20 14.27
CA ASP A 314 -11.09 10.93 15.32
C ASP A 314 -11.03 10.16 16.64
N ARG A 315 -11.37 8.87 16.62
CA ARG A 315 -11.39 8.01 17.81
C ARG A 315 -10.04 7.83 18.44
N ILE A 316 -8.97 7.63 17.66
CA ILE A 316 -7.61 7.48 18.18
C ILE A 316 -7.11 8.84 18.73
N SER A 317 -7.32 9.93 17.99
CA SER A 317 -6.79 11.24 18.35
C SER A 317 -7.46 11.83 19.59
N HIS A 318 -8.68 11.43 19.91
CA HIS A 318 -9.37 11.79 21.17
C HIS A 318 -9.12 10.79 22.32
N SER A 319 -8.26 9.78 22.11
CA SER A 319 -7.95 8.80 23.15
C SER A 319 -6.74 9.19 24.00
N PRO A 320 -6.59 8.63 25.22
CA PRO A 320 -5.43 8.90 26.07
C PRO A 320 -4.09 8.49 25.47
N ILE A 321 -4.08 7.56 24.49
CA ILE A 321 -2.86 7.08 23.84
C ILE A 321 -2.41 7.98 22.69
N TRP A 322 -3.20 8.98 22.27
CA TRP A 322 -2.90 9.85 21.14
C TRP A 322 -1.48 10.42 21.18
N LYS A 323 -1.05 10.92 22.33
CA LYS A 323 0.27 11.51 22.54
C LYS A 323 1.45 10.58 22.24
N GLU A 324 1.22 9.28 22.12
CA GLU A 324 2.21 8.21 21.87
C GLU A 324 1.83 7.38 20.63
N SER A 325 0.97 7.89 19.74
CA SER A 325 0.43 7.15 18.58
C SER A 325 0.91 7.73 17.26
N ALA A 326 1.05 6.84 16.27
CA ALA A 326 1.13 7.20 14.85
C ALA A 326 0.23 6.27 14.04
N ILE A 327 -0.41 6.84 13.03
CA ILE A 327 -1.30 6.15 12.09
C ILE A 327 -0.67 6.30 10.71
N PHE A 328 -0.53 5.20 10.00
CA PHE A 328 -0.04 5.11 8.63
C PHE A 328 -1.14 4.49 7.78
N ILE A 329 -1.47 5.11 6.67
CA ILE A 329 -2.50 4.64 5.74
C ILE A 329 -1.89 4.62 4.35
N ILE A 330 -2.11 3.55 3.60
CA ILE A 330 -1.64 3.38 2.24
C ILE A 330 -2.58 2.43 1.48
N GLU A 331 -2.61 2.56 0.17
CA GLU A 331 -3.17 1.56 -0.74
C GLU A 331 -2.19 0.39 -0.89
N ASP A 332 -2.69 -0.81 -1.12
CA ASP A 332 -1.89 -1.98 -1.42
C ASP A 332 -1.19 -1.84 -2.79
N ASP A 333 -1.93 -1.40 -3.79
CA ASP A 333 -1.48 -1.05 -5.12
C ASP A 333 -2.25 0.17 -5.67
N ALA A 334 -1.89 0.64 -6.86
CA ALA A 334 -2.62 1.67 -7.59
C ALA A 334 -3.29 1.11 -8.86
N GLN A 335 -3.11 -0.16 -9.14
CA GLN A 335 -3.76 -1.02 -10.13
C GLN A 335 -3.92 -0.41 -11.54
N GLY A 336 -2.91 0.36 -11.99
CA GLY A 336 -2.95 0.96 -13.32
C GLY A 336 -3.95 2.11 -13.46
N GLY A 337 -4.42 2.66 -12.36
CA GLY A 337 -5.28 3.85 -12.34
C GLY A 337 -4.59 5.07 -12.95
N ALA A 338 -5.37 6.05 -13.40
CA ALA A 338 -4.83 7.24 -14.04
C ALA A 338 -4.07 8.14 -13.05
N ASP A 339 -2.82 8.44 -13.36
CA ASP A 339 -1.97 9.40 -12.66
C ASP A 339 -1.06 10.11 -13.68
N HIS A 340 -0.79 11.43 -13.49
CA HIS A 340 0.00 12.19 -14.46
C HIS A 340 1.51 12.05 -14.27
N VAL A 341 1.96 11.45 -13.16
CA VAL A 341 3.37 11.22 -12.86
C VAL A 341 3.73 9.77 -13.17
N ASP A 342 3.09 8.82 -12.50
CA ASP A 342 3.36 7.39 -12.64
C ASP A 342 2.16 6.58 -12.13
N ALA A 343 1.86 5.46 -12.78
CA ALA A 343 0.75 4.58 -12.42
C ALA A 343 0.86 3.92 -11.03
N HIS A 344 2.05 3.94 -10.41
CA HIS A 344 2.28 3.43 -9.05
C HIS A 344 2.18 4.53 -7.99
N ARG A 345 2.02 5.80 -8.38
CA ARG A 345 1.87 6.88 -7.40
C ARG A 345 0.51 6.80 -6.75
N THR A 346 0.51 6.68 -5.42
CA THR A 346 -0.69 6.42 -4.64
C THR A 346 -0.97 7.47 -3.58
N GLU A 347 -2.17 7.45 -3.03
CA GLU A 347 -2.47 8.19 -1.83
C GLU A 347 -1.83 7.52 -0.61
N GLY A 348 -1.35 8.31 0.31
CA GLY A 348 -0.86 7.81 1.58
C GLY A 348 -0.89 8.89 2.64
N LEU A 349 -1.16 8.48 3.86
CA LEU A 349 -1.32 9.40 4.97
C LEU A 349 -0.44 8.99 6.15
N VAL A 350 0.13 9.99 6.80
CA VAL A 350 0.83 9.81 8.08
C VAL A 350 0.28 10.80 9.09
N ILE A 351 -0.22 10.29 10.20
CA ILE A 351 -0.96 11.07 11.18
C ILE A 351 -0.41 10.76 12.57
N SER A 352 0.04 11.78 13.28
CA SER A 352 0.58 11.68 14.64
C SER A 352 0.67 13.08 15.24
N PRO A 353 0.70 13.24 16.57
CA PRO A 353 1.13 14.51 17.16
C PRO A 353 2.50 14.97 16.69
N TYR A 354 3.36 14.04 16.28
CA TYR A 354 4.73 14.29 15.83
C TYR A 354 4.88 14.49 14.33
N VAL A 355 3.79 14.48 13.56
CA VAL A 355 3.81 14.82 12.13
C VAL A 355 3.74 16.34 11.96
N LYS A 356 4.49 16.87 11.02
CA LYS A 356 4.45 18.29 10.65
C LYS A 356 3.04 18.68 10.21
N ARG A 357 2.54 19.79 10.72
CA ARG A 357 1.22 20.30 10.37
C ARG A 357 1.30 21.20 9.15
N HIS A 358 0.24 21.14 8.30
CA HIS A 358 0.06 21.99 7.12
C HIS A 358 1.29 21.98 6.19
N ALA A 359 1.90 20.82 6.00
CA ALA A 359 3.11 20.65 5.22
C ALA A 359 2.84 19.81 3.96
N VAL A 360 3.69 20.01 2.95
CA VAL A 360 3.81 19.09 1.81
C VAL A 360 5.19 18.46 1.88
N ASP A 361 5.25 17.15 1.79
CA ASP A 361 6.50 16.41 1.77
C ASP A 361 6.69 15.78 0.38
N HIS A 362 7.61 16.37 -0.39
CA HIS A 362 7.95 15.96 -1.75
C HIS A 362 9.01 14.85 -1.80
N THR A 363 9.40 14.31 -0.65
CA THR A 363 10.38 13.23 -0.60
C THR A 363 9.83 11.99 -1.28
N LEU A 364 10.64 11.37 -2.13
CA LEU A 364 10.29 10.09 -2.73
C LEU A 364 10.24 9.02 -1.63
N TYR A 365 9.04 8.52 -1.41
CA TYR A 365 8.76 7.41 -0.51
C TYR A 365 8.10 6.25 -1.27
N THR A 366 8.22 5.07 -0.70
CA THR A 366 7.55 3.87 -1.19
C THR A 366 6.86 3.14 -0.05
N THR A 367 6.07 2.10 -0.35
CA THR A 367 5.53 1.19 0.66
C THR A 367 6.62 0.73 1.64
N ALA A 368 7.79 0.34 1.11
CA ALA A 368 8.95 -0.05 1.94
C ALA A 368 9.47 1.10 2.83
N SER A 369 9.33 2.36 2.42
CA SER A 369 9.68 3.53 3.25
C SER A 369 8.76 3.67 4.45
N MET A 370 7.46 3.43 4.26
CA MET A 370 6.47 3.45 5.33
C MET A 370 6.70 2.31 6.32
N ILE A 371 6.92 1.09 5.82
CA ILE A 371 7.27 -0.07 6.64
C ILE A 371 8.52 0.21 7.46
N ARG A 372 9.60 0.69 6.81
CA ARG A 372 10.86 1.00 7.51
C ARG A 372 10.68 2.03 8.62
N THR A 373 9.80 3.00 8.42
CA THR A 373 9.46 4.00 9.44
C THR A 373 8.80 3.35 10.65
N MET A 374 7.82 2.47 10.42
CA MET A 374 7.13 1.73 11.48
C MET A 374 8.06 0.80 12.23
N GLU A 375 8.92 0.06 11.53
CA GLU A 375 9.93 -0.81 12.13
C GLU A 375 10.86 -0.02 13.09
N LEU A 376 11.37 1.11 12.64
CA LEU A 376 12.24 1.95 13.48
C LEU A 376 11.52 2.45 14.73
N ILE A 377 10.26 2.88 14.60
CA ILE A 377 9.43 3.29 15.73
C ILE A 377 9.23 2.14 16.73
N LEU A 378 8.94 0.95 16.23
CA LEU A 378 8.69 -0.25 17.03
C LEU A 378 9.97 -0.95 17.51
N GLY A 379 11.15 -0.45 17.10
CA GLY A 379 12.45 -1.05 17.46
C GLY A 379 12.76 -2.36 16.72
N LEU A 380 12.11 -2.61 15.59
CA LEU A 380 12.27 -3.80 14.77
C LEU A 380 13.42 -3.67 13.76
N PRO A 381 14.18 -4.74 13.49
CA PRO A 381 15.12 -4.78 12.38
C PRO A 381 14.36 -4.84 11.04
N PRO A 382 15.00 -4.56 9.90
CA PRO A 382 14.38 -4.73 8.60
C PRO A 382 14.09 -6.21 8.28
N MET A 383 13.05 -6.46 7.50
CA MET A 383 12.66 -7.80 7.03
C MET A 383 13.42 -8.21 5.77
N SER A 384 13.77 -7.26 4.93
CA SER A 384 14.36 -7.47 3.62
C SER A 384 15.47 -6.47 3.32
N GLN A 385 16.11 -6.61 2.16
CA GLN A 385 17.05 -5.61 1.66
C GLN A 385 16.33 -4.32 1.19
N TYR A 386 15.05 -4.40 0.83
CA TYR A 386 14.31 -3.28 0.27
C TYR A 386 13.93 -2.27 1.36
N ASP A 387 13.35 -2.72 2.46
CA ASP A 387 13.08 -1.86 3.61
C ASP A 387 14.37 -1.40 4.30
N ALA A 388 15.39 -2.26 4.37
CA ALA A 388 16.71 -1.87 4.88
C ALA A 388 17.33 -0.71 4.11
N ALA A 389 17.08 -0.63 2.79
CA ALA A 389 17.58 0.43 1.91
C ALA A 389 16.61 1.59 1.72
N ALA A 390 15.34 1.42 2.10
CA ALA A 390 14.32 2.45 1.92
C ALA A 390 14.61 3.70 2.76
N THR A 391 14.18 4.85 2.25
CA THR A 391 14.27 6.13 2.96
C THR A 391 13.14 6.23 3.99
N PRO A 392 13.44 6.20 5.31
CA PRO A 392 12.38 6.40 6.31
C PRO A 392 11.79 7.81 6.24
N MET A 393 10.54 7.97 6.68
CA MET A 393 9.77 9.21 6.55
C MET A 393 10.19 10.31 7.53
N PHE A 394 11.50 10.49 7.76
CA PHE A 394 12.03 11.47 8.70
C PHE A 394 11.56 12.90 8.43
N ASN A 395 11.38 13.24 7.14
CA ASN A 395 11.02 14.59 6.73
C ASN A 395 9.57 14.96 7.09
N SER A 396 8.70 13.98 7.21
CA SER A 396 7.30 14.20 7.64
C SER A 396 7.17 14.46 9.14
N PHE A 397 8.20 14.14 9.96
CA PHE A 397 8.12 14.19 11.42
C PHE A 397 8.85 15.37 12.03
N THR A 398 8.45 15.72 13.27
CA THR A 398 9.04 16.77 14.11
C THR A 398 9.02 16.37 15.59
N MET A 399 10.00 16.83 16.36
CA MET A 399 10.06 16.65 17.83
C MET A 399 9.16 17.64 18.60
N GLN A 400 8.45 18.52 17.91
CA GLN A 400 7.50 19.44 18.54
C GLN A 400 6.09 18.89 18.32
N PRO A 401 5.53 18.12 19.29
CA PRO A 401 4.23 17.49 19.09
C PRO A 401 3.10 18.53 19.17
N ASP A 402 2.17 18.42 18.25
CA ASP A 402 0.87 19.10 18.30
C ASP A 402 -0.21 18.08 18.66
N LEU A 403 -0.71 18.15 19.87
CA LEU A 403 -1.71 17.24 20.42
C LEU A 403 -3.15 17.55 19.98
N THR A 404 -3.36 18.56 19.14
CA THR A 404 -4.69 18.88 18.61
C THR A 404 -5.27 17.65 17.90
N PRO A 405 -6.42 17.14 18.37
CA PRO A 405 -7.03 15.96 17.76
C PRO A 405 -7.64 16.31 16.40
N TYR A 406 -7.82 15.30 15.57
CA TYR A 406 -8.63 15.38 14.36
C TYR A 406 -10.11 15.27 14.73
N THR A 407 -10.97 15.98 14.02
CA THR A 407 -12.42 15.85 14.14
C THR A 407 -12.98 15.37 12.79
N VAL A 408 -13.76 14.31 12.82
CA VAL A 408 -14.34 13.68 11.62
C VAL A 408 -15.30 14.63 10.91
N GLU A 409 -15.17 14.69 9.58
CA GLU A 409 -16.09 15.41 8.71
C GLU A 409 -17.28 14.51 8.31
N LYS A 410 -18.46 15.13 8.20
CA LYS A 410 -19.65 14.40 7.74
C LYS A 410 -19.56 14.15 6.23
N PRO A 411 -20.06 12.99 5.76
CA PRO A 411 -20.16 12.73 4.33
C PRO A 411 -20.96 13.83 3.61
N LEU A 412 -20.51 14.20 2.42
CA LEU A 412 -21.15 15.24 1.61
C LEU A 412 -22.07 14.66 0.54
N ILE A 413 -22.08 13.34 0.37
CA ILE A 413 -22.95 12.61 -0.57
C ILE A 413 -23.77 11.54 0.15
N ASP A 414 -24.75 10.96 -0.55
CA ASP A 414 -25.54 9.83 -0.03
C ASP A 414 -24.68 8.55 -0.04
N LEU A 415 -24.34 8.05 1.14
CA LEU A 415 -23.58 6.81 1.34
C LEU A 415 -24.34 5.54 0.91
N ASN A 416 -25.63 5.63 0.65
CA ASN A 416 -26.47 4.50 0.25
C ASN A 416 -26.89 4.57 -1.23
N ALA A 417 -26.31 5.48 -2.00
CA ALA A 417 -26.60 5.62 -3.42
C ALA A 417 -26.24 4.32 -4.15
N LYS A 418 -27.19 3.79 -4.91
CA LYS A 418 -27.05 2.53 -5.66
C LYS A 418 -26.86 2.80 -7.14
N ASN A 419 -26.14 1.90 -7.79
CA ASN A 419 -25.98 1.92 -9.22
C ASN A 419 -27.35 1.92 -9.94
N PRO A 420 -27.58 2.86 -10.88
CA PRO A 420 -28.80 2.88 -11.67
C PRO A 420 -28.85 1.67 -12.62
N ASN A 421 -30.06 1.28 -13.03
CA ASN A 421 -30.18 0.28 -14.07
C ASN A 421 -29.61 0.83 -15.38
N GLY A 422 -28.75 0.07 -16.03
CA GLY A 422 -28.11 0.46 -17.29
C GLY A 422 -26.88 1.36 -17.11
N ALA A 423 -26.26 1.41 -15.92
CA ALA A 423 -24.96 2.02 -15.70
C ALA A 423 -23.92 1.47 -16.68
N TYR A 424 -22.90 2.27 -16.99
CA TYR A 424 -21.88 1.87 -17.98
C TYR A 424 -21.21 0.56 -17.56
N GLY A 425 -21.07 -0.38 -18.49
CA GLY A 425 -20.42 -1.68 -18.23
C GLY A 425 -21.16 -2.64 -17.32
N GLN A 426 -22.37 -2.31 -16.83
CA GLN A 426 -23.15 -3.11 -15.86
C GLN A 426 -23.33 -4.57 -16.28
N ALA A 427 -23.63 -4.82 -17.57
CA ALA A 427 -23.75 -6.19 -18.09
C ALA A 427 -22.43 -6.98 -18.04
N MET A 428 -21.30 -6.30 -18.15
CA MET A 428 -19.97 -6.89 -18.02
C MET A 428 -19.65 -7.23 -16.58
N MET A 429 -20.01 -6.32 -15.66
CA MET A 429 -19.82 -6.51 -14.22
C MET A 429 -20.59 -7.71 -13.66
N GLU A 430 -21.68 -8.15 -14.29
CA GLU A 430 -22.40 -9.37 -13.89
C GLU A 430 -21.58 -10.66 -14.07
N HIS A 431 -20.50 -10.61 -14.83
CA HIS A 431 -19.60 -11.74 -15.09
C HIS A 431 -18.31 -11.70 -14.25
N PHE A 432 -18.09 -10.64 -13.47
CA PHE A 432 -16.89 -10.50 -12.64
C PHE A 432 -17.15 -11.09 -11.25
N ASP A 433 -16.16 -11.85 -10.78
CA ASP A 433 -16.17 -12.39 -9.42
C ASP A 433 -15.54 -11.37 -8.45
N LEU A 434 -16.40 -10.66 -7.74
CA LEU A 434 -16.03 -9.70 -6.68
C LEU A 434 -16.10 -10.32 -5.28
N THR A 435 -16.41 -11.63 -5.19
CA THR A 435 -16.50 -12.32 -3.89
C THR A 435 -15.15 -12.80 -3.39
N HIS A 436 -14.19 -12.95 -4.31
CA HIS A 436 -12.81 -13.28 -4.01
C HIS A 436 -11.88 -12.15 -4.48
N PRO A 437 -10.81 -11.87 -3.76
CA PRO A 437 -9.77 -10.97 -4.26
C PRO A 437 -9.14 -11.52 -5.55
N ASP A 438 -8.44 -10.69 -6.29
CA ASP A 438 -7.62 -11.07 -7.46
C ASP A 438 -8.37 -11.70 -8.65
N ARG A 439 -9.71 -11.54 -8.74
CA ARG A 439 -10.51 -12.19 -9.79
C ARG A 439 -11.07 -11.24 -10.85
N VAL A 440 -10.93 -9.96 -10.67
CA VAL A 440 -11.46 -8.94 -11.59
C VAL A 440 -10.39 -8.53 -12.61
N PRO A 441 -10.72 -8.40 -13.90
CA PRO A 441 -9.81 -7.85 -14.91
C PRO A 441 -9.61 -6.34 -14.72
N ASP A 442 -8.50 -5.93 -14.16
CA ASP A 442 -8.17 -4.59 -13.67
C ASP A 442 -8.48 -3.48 -14.66
N ARG A 443 -7.82 -3.51 -15.82
CA ARG A 443 -7.97 -2.47 -16.84
C ARG A 443 -9.41 -2.27 -17.31
N ILE A 444 -10.18 -3.37 -17.42
CA ILE A 444 -11.57 -3.30 -17.85
C ILE A 444 -12.42 -2.72 -16.71
N PHE A 445 -12.11 -3.09 -15.49
CA PHE A 445 -12.79 -2.60 -14.30
C PHE A 445 -12.55 -1.09 -14.13
N ASP A 446 -11.33 -0.65 -14.22
CA ASP A 446 -10.96 0.77 -14.12
C ASP A 446 -11.61 1.61 -15.24
N GLU A 447 -11.62 1.09 -16.47
CA GLU A 447 -12.30 1.74 -17.59
C GLU A 447 -13.82 1.87 -17.34
N ILE A 448 -14.45 0.86 -16.73
CA ILE A 448 -15.86 0.91 -16.36
C ILE A 448 -16.11 2.00 -15.32
N VAL A 449 -15.32 2.02 -14.24
CA VAL A 449 -15.45 3.03 -13.19
C VAL A 449 -15.18 4.42 -13.72
N TRP A 450 -14.13 4.58 -14.54
CA TRP A 450 -13.81 5.86 -15.16
C TRP A 450 -14.95 6.38 -16.04
N ARG A 451 -15.45 5.56 -16.96
CA ARG A 451 -16.52 5.96 -17.89
C ARG A 451 -17.84 6.23 -17.18
N ASP A 452 -18.14 5.50 -16.13
CA ASP A 452 -19.34 5.75 -15.33
C ASP A 452 -19.29 7.13 -14.66
N ILE A 453 -18.12 7.54 -14.18
CA ILE A 453 -17.93 8.81 -13.47
C ILE A 453 -17.67 9.98 -14.44
N LYS A 454 -16.77 9.80 -15.43
CA LYS A 454 -16.31 10.86 -16.33
C LYS A 454 -17.05 10.93 -17.66
N GLY A 455 -17.67 9.83 -18.10
CA GLY A 455 -18.34 9.74 -19.41
C GLY A 455 -17.38 9.71 -20.61
N THR A 456 -16.09 9.59 -20.40
CA THR A 456 -15.03 9.56 -21.43
C THR A 456 -14.18 8.30 -21.30
N GLU A 457 -13.32 8.03 -22.29
CA GLU A 457 -12.30 6.97 -22.16
C GLU A 457 -11.27 7.33 -21.09
N MET A 458 -10.81 6.31 -20.34
CA MET A 458 -9.75 6.49 -19.37
C MET A 458 -8.44 6.81 -20.12
N PRO A 459 -7.66 7.80 -19.65
CA PRO A 459 -6.33 8.05 -20.20
C PRO A 459 -5.45 6.82 -20.11
N ALA A 460 -4.54 6.66 -21.08
CA ALA A 460 -3.53 5.61 -20.99
C ALA A 460 -2.64 5.84 -19.75
N PRO A 461 -2.25 4.77 -19.03
CA PRO A 461 -1.32 4.88 -17.91
C PRO A 461 -0.03 5.58 -18.35
N ARG A 462 0.47 6.49 -17.54
CA ARG A 462 1.80 7.07 -17.71
C ARG A 462 2.83 6.25 -16.96
N PHE A 463 3.98 6.09 -17.57
CA PHE A 463 5.15 5.49 -16.93
C PHE A 463 6.08 6.61 -16.49
N SER A 464 6.77 6.41 -15.38
CA SER A 464 7.65 7.43 -14.82
C SER A 464 8.78 7.82 -15.80
N ILE A 465 9.24 9.05 -15.66
CA ILE A 465 10.37 9.65 -16.40
C ILE A 465 11.69 8.86 -16.25
N LEU A 466 11.73 7.89 -15.36
CA LEU A 466 12.87 6.95 -15.18
C LEU A 466 12.98 5.94 -16.32
N SER A 467 11.93 5.70 -17.06
CA SER A 467 12.02 5.13 -18.41
C SER A 467 12.55 6.25 -19.34
N GLY A 468 13.75 6.14 -19.84
CA GLY A 468 14.40 7.13 -20.71
C GLY A 468 13.51 7.65 -21.85
N PRO A 469 13.94 8.66 -22.61
CA PRO A 469 13.11 9.31 -23.61
C PRO A 469 12.52 8.27 -24.57
N ASP A 470 11.23 8.38 -24.78
CA ASP A 470 10.49 7.55 -25.74
C ASP A 470 11.25 7.53 -27.06
N SER A 471 11.62 6.32 -27.48
CA SER A 471 12.27 6.08 -28.78
C SER A 471 11.26 6.07 -29.93
N ASP A 472 10.14 6.74 -29.80
CA ASP A 472 9.08 6.79 -30.82
C ASP A 472 9.26 7.90 -31.85
N ASP A 473 10.45 8.54 -31.88
CA ASP A 473 10.85 9.49 -32.92
C ASP A 473 11.96 8.91 -33.80
N GLU A 474 11.68 7.77 -34.49
CA GLU A 474 12.37 7.36 -35.72
C GLU A 474 11.40 6.79 -36.76
#